data_eae96a1b685b6204f71b71697a2fbfc6
#
_entry.id   eae96a1b685b6204f71b71697a2fbfc6
#
_cell.length_a   1.000
_cell.length_b   1.000
_cell.length_c   1.000
_cell.angle_alpha   90.00
_cell.angle_beta   90.00
_cell.angle_gamma   90.00
#
_symmetry.space_group_name_H-M   'P 1'
#
loop_
_entity.id
_entity.type
_entity.pdbx_description
1 polymer ?
#
loop_
_entity_poly.entity_id
_entity_poly.type
_entity_poly.pdbx_seq_one_letter_code
_entity_poly.pdbx_strand_id
1 'polypeptide(L)'
;PLVGGGTSFCTHRLRAKSDARSDLIEFEITIAAILTIVVFFAACLAGLVGAASSEDGLPILASIAMMGFCIWWAYQLVGEQTIFDRSSCRFVRKGITSSLENIRAIQLVREYIRGNRNSYYSYELNLVCSSGDRINIVDHGSLRAIREDAEMLANYLSVPVWDAIDYRVPEQVAGWNSKFEILRNNID
;
A
#
# COMPACT_ATOMS: atom_id res chain seq x y z
N PRO A 1 12.17 -3.79 -1.86
CA PRO A 1 10.93 -3.50 -1.12
C PRO A 1 11.14 -3.60 0.38
N LEU A 2 10.34 -2.84 1.14
CA LEU A 2 10.38 -2.86 2.60
C LEU A 2 9.42 -3.91 3.15
N VAL A 3 8.27 -4.05 2.49
CA VAL A 3 7.24 -5.03 2.80
C VAL A 3 7.06 -5.93 1.59
N GLY A 4 7.15 -7.24 1.78
CA GLY A 4 6.91 -8.20 0.70
C GLY A 4 5.41 -8.42 0.46
N GLY A 5 5.04 -8.71 -0.80
CA GLY A 5 3.65 -9.04 -1.16
C GLY A 5 2.79 -7.86 -1.56
N GLY A 6 3.35 -6.95 -2.35
CA GLY A 6 2.68 -5.75 -2.85
C GLY A 6 1.36 -5.99 -3.59
N THR A 7 0.63 -4.94 -3.89
CA THR A 7 -0.71 -4.98 -4.48
C THR A 7 -0.69 -4.73 -6.00
N SER A 8 -1.62 -5.37 -6.72
CA SER A 8 -1.83 -5.16 -8.16
C SER A 8 -2.84 -4.05 -8.48
N PHE A 9 -3.47 -3.46 -7.49
CA PHE A 9 -4.44 -2.38 -7.65
C PHE A 9 -4.24 -1.28 -6.59
N CYS A 10 -4.96 -0.18 -6.75
CA CYS A 10 -4.82 1.00 -5.89
C CYS A 10 -5.94 1.00 -4.85
N THR A 11 -5.62 0.70 -3.60
CA THR A 11 -6.60 0.69 -2.50
C THR A 11 -6.79 2.07 -1.87
N HIS A 12 -5.71 2.87 -1.79
CA HIS A 12 -5.71 4.18 -1.15
C HIS A 12 -5.08 5.22 -2.08
N ARG A 13 -5.51 6.47 -1.97
CA ARG A 13 -4.95 7.62 -2.67
C ARG A 13 -4.82 8.79 -1.69
N LEU A 14 -3.75 9.54 -1.87
CA LEU A 14 -3.53 10.76 -1.09
C LEU A 14 -4.54 11.84 -1.49
N ARG A 15 -5.18 12.44 -0.48
CA ARG A 15 -6.11 13.56 -0.66
C ARG A 15 -5.86 14.66 0.35
N ALA A 16 -5.88 15.89 -0.13
CA ALA A 16 -5.93 17.06 0.74
C ALA A 16 -7.37 17.22 1.25
N LYS A 17 -7.54 17.33 2.56
CA LYS A 17 -8.83 17.65 3.15
C LYS A 17 -9.06 19.15 3.02
N SER A 18 -9.99 19.53 2.14
CA SER A 18 -10.35 20.93 1.87
C SER A 18 -11.25 21.47 2.98
N ASP A 19 -10.71 21.64 4.19
CA ASP A 19 -11.40 22.35 5.24
C ASP A 19 -10.67 23.66 5.54
N ALA A 20 -11.35 24.68 6.12
CA ALA A 20 -10.76 26.01 6.41
C ALA A 20 -9.56 25.97 7.39
N ARG A 21 -9.16 24.79 7.83
CA ARG A 21 -7.97 24.48 8.63
C ARG A 21 -7.02 23.51 7.90
N SER A 22 -6.89 23.62 6.60
CA SER A 22 -6.34 22.64 5.66
C SER A 22 -4.83 22.30 5.76
N ASP A 23 -4.32 22.12 6.96
CA ASP A 23 -2.98 21.56 7.17
C ASP A 23 -2.99 20.02 7.33
N LEU A 24 -4.04 19.35 6.81
CA LEU A 24 -4.22 17.91 6.91
C LEU A 24 -4.35 17.27 5.53
N ILE A 25 -3.53 16.24 5.29
CA ILE A 25 -3.68 15.34 4.15
C ILE A 25 -3.74 13.90 4.62
N GLU A 26 -4.51 13.06 3.94
CA GLU A 26 -4.69 11.68 4.33
C GLU A 26 -4.75 10.73 3.12
N PHE A 27 -4.36 9.48 3.34
CA PHE A 27 -4.59 8.40 2.38
C PHE A 27 -5.99 7.85 2.59
N GLU A 28 -6.89 8.20 1.67
CA GLU A 28 -8.28 7.72 1.64
C GLU A 28 -8.43 6.48 0.77
N ILE A 29 -9.39 5.63 1.16
CA ILE A 29 -9.76 4.46 0.37
C ILE A 29 -10.33 4.92 -0.98
N THR A 30 -9.88 4.30 -2.07
CA THR A 30 -10.37 4.63 -3.40
C THR A 30 -11.81 4.18 -3.61
N ILE A 31 -12.56 4.92 -4.43
CA ILE A 31 -13.92 4.54 -4.83
C ILE A 31 -13.91 3.15 -5.47
N ALA A 32 -12.88 2.81 -6.25
CA ALA A 32 -12.75 1.50 -6.87
C ALA A 32 -12.65 0.37 -5.82
N ALA A 33 -11.90 0.57 -4.74
CA ALA A 33 -11.82 -0.40 -3.65
C ALA A 33 -13.17 -0.56 -2.93
N ILE A 34 -13.86 0.55 -2.66
CA ILE A 34 -15.20 0.54 -2.05
C ILE A 34 -16.19 -0.21 -2.94
N LEU A 35 -16.24 0.13 -4.24
CA LEU A 35 -17.14 -0.54 -5.20
C LEU A 35 -16.86 -2.04 -5.30
N THR A 36 -15.58 -2.44 -5.25
CA THR A 36 -15.21 -3.85 -5.26
C THR A 36 -15.82 -4.58 -4.07
N ILE A 37 -15.69 -4.03 -2.86
CA ILE A 37 -16.29 -4.61 -1.64
C ILE A 37 -17.80 -4.69 -1.77
N VAL A 38 -18.45 -3.60 -2.23
CA VAL A 38 -19.93 -3.55 -2.39
C VAL A 38 -20.41 -4.61 -3.37
N VAL A 39 -19.75 -4.77 -4.52
CA VAL A 39 -20.12 -5.77 -5.53
C VAL A 39 -19.96 -7.19 -4.98
N PHE A 40 -18.85 -7.49 -4.30
CA PHE A 40 -18.66 -8.80 -3.67
C PHE A 40 -19.71 -9.07 -2.59
N PHE A 41 -20.00 -8.10 -1.75
CA PHE A 41 -21.03 -8.23 -0.70
C PHE A 41 -22.41 -8.45 -1.29
N ALA A 42 -22.80 -7.71 -2.33
CA ALA A 42 -24.06 -7.90 -3.03
C ALA A 42 -24.16 -9.28 -3.69
N ALA A 43 -23.07 -9.77 -4.29
CA ALA A 43 -23.03 -11.12 -4.85
C ALA A 43 -23.22 -12.21 -3.76
N CYS A 44 -22.63 -12.02 -2.58
CA CYS A 44 -22.82 -12.92 -1.44
C CYS A 44 -24.26 -12.92 -0.94
N LEU A 45 -24.92 -11.75 -0.87
CA LEU A 45 -26.34 -11.65 -0.51
C LEU A 45 -27.23 -12.35 -1.53
N ALA A 46 -26.99 -12.15 -2.83
CA ALA A 46 -27.72 -12.83 -3.89
C ALA A 46 -27.54 -14.35 -3.81
N GLY A 47 -26.32 -14.81 -3.55
CA GLY A 47 -26.00 -16.21 -3.30
C GLY A 47 -26.75 -16.79 -2.10
N LEU A 48 -26.85 -16.03 -1.00
CA LEU A 48 -27.57 -16.44 0.20
C LEU A 48 -29.06 -16.59 -0.06
N VAL A 49 -29.68 -15.63 -0.79
CA VAL A 49 -31.08 -15.67 -1.17
C VAL A 49 -31.36 -16.88 -2.08
N GLY A 50 -30.51 -17.12 -3.08
CA GLY A 50 -30.63 -18.28 -3.97
C GLY A 50 -30.47 -19.61 -3.22
N ALA A 51 -29.57 -19.67 -2.26
CA ALA A 51 -29.33 -20.86 -1.45
C ALA A 51 -30.47 -21.18 -0.46
N ALA A 52 -31.23 -20.18 -0.04
CA ALA A 52 -32.37 -20.37 0.85
C ALA A 52 -33.49 -21.28 0.24
N SER A 53 -33.49 -21.43 -1.08
CA SER A 53 -34.40 -22.31 -1.82
C SER A 53 -33.85 -23.73 -2.02
N SER A 54 -32.60 -24.01 -1.59
CA SER A 54 -31.96 -25.31 -1.72
C SER A 54 -32.11 -26.12 -0.43
N GLU A 55 -32.29 -27.43 -0.57
CA GLU A 55 -32.30 -28.35 0.58
C GLU A 55 -30.89 -28.55 1.19
N ASP A 56 -29.84 -28.14 0.45
CA ASP A 56 -28.46 -28.24 0.88
C ASP A 56 -28.04 -27.03 1.70
N GLY A 57 -27.61 -27.21 2.94
CA GLY A 57 -27.08 -26.16 3.82
C GLY A 57 -25.72 -25.63 3.42
N LEU A 58 -24.96 -26.34 2.55
CA LEU A 58 -23.58 -25.98 2.18
C LEU A 58 -23.46 -24.61 1.48
N PRO A 59 -24.34 -24.25 0.50
CA PRO A 59 -24.28 -22.93 -0.15
C PRO A 59 -24.57 -21.77 0.81
N ILE A 60 -25.44 -22.00 1.81
CA ILE A 60 -25.75 -21.00 2.85
C ILE A 60 -24.52 -20.73 3.68
N LEU A 61 -23.84 -21.78 4.17
CA LEU A 61 -22.61 -21.65 4.96
C LEU A 61 -21.50 -20.96 4.17
N ALA A 62 -21.33 -21.30 2.89
CA ALA A 62 -20.36 -20.66 2.02
C ALA A 62 -20.63 -19.17 1.84
N SER A 63 -21.89 -18.77 1.65
CA SER A 63 -22.28 -17.35 1.51
C SER A 63 -22.02 -16.56 2.80
N ILE A 64 -22.33 -17.13 3.96
CA ILE A 64 -22.07 -16.52 5.26
C ILE A 64 -20.56 -16.35 5.49
N ALA A 65 -19.76 -17.37 5.20
CA ALA A 65 -18.31 -17.31 5.35
C ALA A 65 -17.70 -16.22 4.45
N MET A 66 -18.17 -16.11 3.21
CA MET A 66 -17.73 -15.09 2.26
C MET A 66 -18.13 -13.68 2.70
N MET A 67 -19.33 -13.50 3.27
CA MET A 67 -19.75 -12.22 3.85
C MET A 67 -18.83 -11.83 5.02
N GLY A 68 -18.52 -12.76 5.91
CA GLY A 68 -17.58 -12.56 7.00
C GLY A 68 -16.20 -12.12 6.49
N PHE A 69 -15.72 -12.76 5.42
CA PHE A 69 -14.47 -12.35 4.76
C PHE A 69 -14.53 -10.93 4.19
N CYS A 70 -15.63 -10.55 3.53
CA CYS A 70 -15.80 -9.17 3.01
C CYS A 70 -15.77 -8.13 4.13
N ILE A 71 -16.44 -8.40 5.26
CA ILE A 71 -16.44 -7.50 6.43
C ILE A 71 -15.03 -7.38 7.03
N TRP A 72 -14.36 -8.50 7.20
CA TRP A 72 -12.98 -8.51 7.70
C TRP A 72 -12.04 -7.73 6.78
N TRP A 73 -12.15 -7.94 5.46
CA TRP A 73 -11.33 -7.22 4.47
C TRP A 73 -11.63 -5.71 4.48
N ALA A 74 -12.89 -5.31 4.54
CA ALA A 74 -13.29 -3.90 4.70
C ALA A 74 -12.67 -3.27 5.98
N TYR A 75 -12.71 -4.00 7.09
CA TYR A 75 -12.10 -3.57 8.34
C TYR A 75 -10.58 -3.35 8.21
N GLN A 76 -9.88 -4.26 7.53
CA GLN A 76 -8.44 -4.12 7.27
C GLN A 76 -8.13 -2.88 6.43
N LEU A 77 -8.90 -2.60 5.38
CA LEU A 77 -8.72 -1.42 4.54
C LEU A 77 -8.92 -0.11 5.33
N VAL A 78 -9.96 -0.04 6.16
CA VAL A 78 -10.21 1.15 7.01
C VAL A 78 -9.07 1.34 8.02
N GLY A 79 -8.52 0.27 8.57
CA GLY A 79 -7.41 0.34 9.54
C GLY A 79 -6.07 0.81 8.96
N GLU A 80 -5.94 0.91 7.63
CA GLU A 80 -4.69 1.33 6.96
C GLU A 80 -4.59 2.84 6.69
N GLN A 81 -5.56 3.63 7.18
CA GLN A 81 -5.53 5.08 7.01
C GLN A 81 -4.24 5.69 7.58
N THR A 82 -3.63 6.57 6.78
CA THR A 82 -2.46 7.34 7.18
C THR A 82 -2.79 8.81 7.05
N ILE A 83 -2.65 9.54 8.14
CA ILE A 83 -3.01 10.95 8.26
C ILE A 83 -1.75 11.75 8.56
N PHE A 84 -1.53 12.84 7.84
CA PHE A 84 -0.46 13.80 8.06
C PHE A 84 -1.09 15.13 8.45
N ASP A 85 -0.71 15.63 9.63
CA ASP A 85 -1.20 16.89 10.18
C ASP A 85 -0.01 17.84 10.42
N ARG A 86 0.09 18.87 9.60
CA ARG A 86 1.15 19.85 9.71
C ARG A 86 0.96 20.76 10.92
N SER A 87 -0.30 21.02 11.32
CA SER A 87 -0.60 21.90 12.45
C SER A 87 -0.12 21.32 13.78
N SER A 88 -0.22 20.00 13.95
CA SER A 88 0.30 19.28 15.11
C SER A 88 1.71 18.69 14.90
N CYS A 89 2.29 18.90 13.71
CA CYS A 89 3.60 18.36 13.32
C CYS A 89 3.69 16.83 13.44
N ARG A 90 2.61 16.10 13.13
CA ARG A 90 2.50 14.65 13.37
C ARG A 90 1.94 13.91 12.17
N PHE A 91 2.35 12.65 12.02
CA PHE A 91 1.60 11.71 11.22
C PHE A 91 1.16 10.52 12.07
N VAL A 92 0.01 9.95 11.70
CA VAL A 92 -0.60 8.80 12.37
C VAL A 92 -0.82 7.71 11.35
N ARG A 93 -0.36 6.50 11.65
CA ARG A 93 -0.58 5.30 10.83
C ARG A 93 -0.77 4.08 11.73
N LYS A 94 -1.86 3.32 11.52
CA LYS A 94 -2.17 2.10 12.29
C LYS A 94 -2.03 2.30 13.81
N GLY A 95 -2.45 3.47 14.31
CA GLY A 95 -2.34 3.83 15.73
C GLY A 95 -0.95 4.27 16.20
N ILE A 96 0.06 4.23 15.34
CA ILE A 96 1.41 4.73 15.64
C ILE A 96 1.45 6.21 15.27
N THR A 97 1.88 7.06 16.21
CA THR A 97 2.08 8.49 15.98
C THR A 97 3.57 8.80 15.94
N SER A 98 4.00 9.58 14.95
CA SER A 98 5.39 10.04 14.83
C SER A 98 5.44 11.50 14.38
N SER A 99 6.58 12.17 14.61
CA SER A 99 6.78 13.56 14.20
C SER A 99 7.08 13.67 12.71
N LEU A 100 6.48 14.67 12.04
CA LEU A 100 6.80 15.02 10.66
C LEU A 100 8.25 15.53 10.50
N GLU A 101 8.83 16.12 11.53
CA GLU A 101 10.20 16.65 11.51
C GLU A 101 11.26 15.54 11.29
N ASN A 102 10.91 14.30 11.60
CA ASN A 102 11.80 13.17 11.41
C ASN A 102 11.85 12.68 9.96
N ILE A 103 10.95 13.14 9.09
CA ILE A 103 10.87 12.72 7.70
C ILE A 103 11.88 13.54 6.88
N ARG A 104 12.74 12.87 6.12
CA ARG A 104 13.80 13.48 5.29
C ARG A 104 13.57 13.35 3.80
N ALA A 105 12.90 12.30 3.38
CA ALA A 105 12.61 12.05 1.98
C ALA A 105 11.40 11.11 1.83
N ILE A 106 10.82 11.10 0.64
CA ILE A 106 9.88 10.07 0.18
C ILE A 106 10.63 9.18 -0.80
N GLN A 107 10.57 7.89 -0.59
CA GLN A 107 11.20 6.92 -1.47
C GLN A 107 10.15 6.11 -2.21
N LEU A 108 10.30 6.03 -3.54
CA LEU A 108 9.53 5.14 -4.39
C LEU A 108 10.38 3.94 -4.79
N VAL A 109 9.84 2.74 -4.61
CA VAL A 109 10.51 1.48 -4.96
C VAL A 109 9.55 0.62 -5.77
N ARG A 110 10.11 -0.16 -6.71
CA ARG A 110 9.38 -1.16 -7.47
C ARG A 110 9.67 -2.55 -6.94
N GLU A 111 8.61 -3.33 -6.73
CA GLU A 111 8.68 -4.75 -6.44
C GLU A 111 8.11 -5.56 -7.60
N TYR A 112 8.80 -6.64 -7.99
CA TYR A 112 8.28 -7.60 -8.96
C TYR A 112 7.67 -8.78 -8.22
N ILE A 113 6.36 -8.91 -8.29
CA ILE A 113 5.61 -9.99 -7.67
C ILE A 113 5.44 -11.13 -8.68
N ARG A 114 6.08 -12.25 -8.40
CA ARG A 114 6.00 -13.46 -9.23
C ARG A 114 4.82 -14.32 -8.79
N GLY A 115 3.77 -14.35 -9.57
CA GLY A 115 2.63 -15.25 -9.37
C GLY A 115 2.74 -16.52 -10.22
N ASN A 116 1.97 -17.56 -9.86
CA ASN A 116 1.95 -18.83 -10.61
C ASN A 116 1.37 -18.70 -12.02
N ARG A 117 0.42 -17.79 -12.24
CA ARG A 117 -0.22 -17.56 -13.54
C ARG A 117 0.15 -16.21 -14.13
N ASN A 118 0.18 -15.16 -13.31
CA ASN A 118 0.47 -13.81 -13.73
C ASN A 118 1.48 -13.18 -12.76
N SER A 119 2.46 -12.50 -13.34
CA SER A 119 3.40 -11.69 -12.58
C SER A 119 3.08 -10.22 -12.82
N TYR A 120 3.27 -9.38 -11.81
CA TYR A 120 2.98 -7.95 -11.89
C TYR A 120 4.00 -7.13 -11.11
N TYR A 121 4.02 -5.83 -11.38
CA TYR A 121 4.79 -4.89 -10.59
C TYR A 121 3.90 -4.23 -9.55
N SER A 122 4.40 -4.15 -8.31
CA SER A 122 3.89 -3.32 -7.25
C SER A 122 4.85 -2.17 -6.99
N TYR A 123 4.35 -1.06 -6.51
CA TYR A 123 5.13 0.14 -6.23
C TYR A 123 4.87 0.56 -4.79
N GLU A 124 5.95 0.70 -4.02
CA GLU A 124 5.90 1.13 -2.63
C GLU A 124 6.22 2.63 -2.51
N LEU A 125 5.47 3.32 -1.67
CA LEU A 125 5.81 4.64 -1.18
C LEU A 125 6.25 4.52 0.28
N ASN A 126 7.50 4.88 0.54
CA ASN A 126 8.11 4.80 1.84
C ASN A 126 8.54 6.20 2.32
N LEU A 127 8.36 6.49 3.61
CA LEU A 127 9.00 7.62 4.27
C LEU A 127 10.40 7.22 4.70
N VAL A 128 11.37 8.09 4.47
CA VAL A 128 12.74 7.94 4.97
C VAL A 128 12.92 8.87 6.15
N CYS A 129 13.22 8.31 7.31
CA CYS A 129 13.41 9.05 8.56
C CYS A 129 14.86 9.52 8.75
N SER A 130 15.06 10.50 9.62
CA SER A 130 16.39 11.00 9.98
C SER A 130 17.28 9.95 10.66
N SER A 131 16.67 8.92 11.28
CA SER A 131 17.37 7.75 11.82
C SER A 131 17.93 6.81 10.75
N GLY A 132 17.53 6.97 9.48
CA GLY A 132 17.77 6.02 8.40
C GLY A 132 16.68 4.96 8.26
N ASP A 133 15.72 4.91 9.19
CA ASP A 133 14.59 4.00 9.11
C ASP A 133 13.67 4.36 7.96
N ARG A 134 13.00 3.35 7.43
CA ARG A 134 11.99 3.50 6.37
C ARG A 134 10.65 2.98 6.86
N ILE A 135 9.59 3.76 6.60
CA ILE A 135 8.22 3.42 6.97
C ILE A 135 7.43 3.31 5.67
N ASN A 136 6.97 2.09 5.35
CA ASN A 136 6.08 1.88 4.21
C ASN A 136 4.73 2.56 4.49
N ILE A 137 4.20 3.34 3.55
CA ILE A 137 2.94 4.06 3.69
C ILE A 137 1.84 3.40 2.86
N VAL A 138 2.11 3.12 1.60
CA VAL A 138 1.14 2.53 0.69
C VAL A 138 1.82 1.76 -0.43
N ASP A 139 1.16 0.71 -0.89
CA ASP A 139 1.53 -0.05 -2.08
C ASP A 139 0.49 0.17 -3.16
N HIS A 140 0.97 0.40 -4.39
CA HIS A 140 0.14 0.66 -5.56
C HIS A 140 0.45 -0.29 -6.71
N GLY A 141 -0.60 -0.76 -7.40
CA GLY A 141 -0.45 -1.40 -8.71
C GLY A 141 -0.26 -0.42 -9.87
N SER A 142 -0.43 0.90 -9.65
CA SER A 142 -0.33 1.94 -10.67
C SER A 142 0.86 2.84 -10.44
N LEU A 143 1.83 2.81 -11.38
CA LEU A 143 3.00 3.67 -11.36
C LEU A 143 2.64 5.17 -11.39
N ARG A 144 1.66 5.53 -12.21
CA ARG A 144 1.21 6.93 -12.31
C ARG A 144 0.64 7.41 -10.98
N ALA A 145 -0.23 6.61 -10.39
CA ALA A 145 -0.91 6.98 -9.15
C ALA A 145 0.07 7.19 -7.99
N ILE A 146 1.07 6.30 -7.83
CA ILE A 146 2.02 6.42 -6.74
C ILE A 146 2.97 7.63 -6.92
N ARG A 147 3.34 7.98 -8.16
CA ARG A 147 4.13 9.17 -8.44
C ARG A 147 3.37 10.45 -8.12
N GLU A 148 2.09 10.53 -8.50
CA GLU A 148 1.21 11.65 -8.17
C GLU A 148 1.07 11.83 -6.65
N ASP A 149 0.85 10.73 -5.91
CA ASP A 149 0.75 10.73 -4.46
C ASP A 149 2.07 11.12 -3.78
N ALA A 150 3.20 10.63 -4.29
CA ALA A 150 4.52 10.98 -3.79
C ALA A 150 4.85 12.47 -4.00
N GLU A 151 4.52 13.01 -5.16
CA GLU A 151 4.72 14.44 -5.49
C GLU A 151 3.87 15.33 -4.59
N MET A 152 2.59 14.98 -4.40
CA MET A 152 1.69 15.72 -3.51
C MET A 152 2.19 15.68 -2.07
N LEU A 153 2.61 14.52 -1.57
CA LEU A 153 3.13 14.36 -0.21
C LEU A 153 4.47 15.08 -0.02
N ALA A 154 5.36 15.03 -1.01
CA ALA A 154 6.66 15.72 -0.99
C ALA A 154 6.48 17.24 -0.92
N ASN A 155 5.58 17.78 -1.72
CA ASN A 155 5.25 19.21 -1.69
C ASN A 155 4.65 19.61 -0.34
N TYR A 156 3.76 18.79 0.20
CA TYR A 156 3.18 19.03 1.52
C TYR A 156 4.23 18.98 2.63
N LEU A 157 5.13 18.00 2.65
CA LEU A 157 6.16 17.86 3.68
C LEU A 157 7.40 18.72 3.42
N SER A 158 7.54 19.31 2.23
CA SER A 158 8.72 20.06 1.77
C SER A 158 10.00 19.20 1.81
N VAL A 159 9.90 17.94 1.36
CA VAL A 159 11.01 16.97 1.30
C VAL A 159 11.21 16.44 -0.12
N PRO A 160 12.41 15.98 -0.49
CA PRO A 160 12.66 15.42 -1.81
C PRO A 160 11.99 14.06 -2.03
N VAL A 161 11.71 13.73 -3.30
CA VAL A 161 11.31 12.39 -3.74
C VAL A 161 12.54 11.65 -4.29
N TRP A 162 12.79 10.46 -3.77
CA TRP A 162 13.79 9.53 -4.27
C TRP A 162 13.08 8.44 -5.10
N ASP A 163 12.90 8.71 -6.39
CA ASP A 163 12.29 7.74 -7.32
C ASP A 163 13.34 6.72 -7.77
N ALA A 164 13.30 5.54 -7.14
CA ALA A 164 14.17 4.41 -7.48
C ALA A 164 13.46 3.36 -8.36
N ILE A 165 12.28 3.67 -8.92
CA ILE A 165 11.47 2.70 -9.70
C ILE A 165 12.19 2.26 -10.97
N ASP A 166 12.78 3.21 -11.71
CA ASP A 166 13.49 2.95 -12.96
C ASP A 166 15.01 2.85 -12.75
N TYR A 167 15.45 2.86 -11.48
CA TYR A 167 16.87 2.76 -11.18
C TYR A 167 17.40 1.38 -11.58
N ARG A 168 18.35 1.38 -12.51
CA ARG A 168 19.14 0.21 -12.86
C ARG A 168 20.50 0.35 -12.19
N VAL A 169 20.91 -0.67 -11.45
CA VAL A 169 22.26 -0.73 -10.91
C VAL A 169 23.24 -0.66 -12.10
N PRO A 170 24.15 0.33 -12.14
CA PRO A 170 25.18 0.37 -13.19
C PRO A 170 25.94 -0.95 -13.25
N GLU A 171 26.24 -1.44 -14.46
CA GLU A 171 26.94 -2.74 -14.67
C GLU A 171 28.24 -2.85 -13.85
N GLN A 172 28.93 -1.73 -13.67
CA GLN A 172 30.16 -1.65 -12.84
C GLN A 172 29.92 -2.01 -11.36
N VAL A 173 28.73 -1.73 -10.82
CA VAL A 173 28.33 -2.06 -9.44
C VAL A 173 27.71 -3.45 -9.36
N ALA A 174 27.02 -3.89 -10.42
CA ALA A 174 26.46 -5.24 -10.50
C ALA A 174 27.57 -6.32 -10.44
N GLY A 175 28.74 -6.04 -11.06
CA GLY A 175 29.91 -6.91 -10.95
C GLY A 175 30.53 -6.98 -9.55
N TRP A 176 30.27 -5.99 -8.69
CA TRP A 176 30.73 -5.96 -7.32
C TRP A 176 29.92 -6.92 -6.42
N ASN A 177 28.60 -6.97 -6.59
CA ASN A 177 27.73 -7.86 -5.83
C ASN A 177 28.01 -9.34 -6.13
N SER A 178 28.35 -9.69 -7.37
CA SER A 178 28.75 -11.05 -7.72
C SER A 178 30.08 -11.48 -7.07
N LYS A 179 31.03 -10.55 -6.89
CA LYS A 179 32.27 -10.82 -6.15
C LYS A 179 32.03 -11.04 -4.66
N PHE A 180 31.10 -10.30 -4.04
CA PHE A 180 30.75 -10.49 -2.63
C PHE A 180 30.05 -11.82 -2.38
N GLU A 181 29.19 -12.29 -3.28
CA GLU A 181 28.57 -13.62 -3.18
C GLU A 181 29.58 -14.75 -3.32
N ILE A 182 30.54 -14.61 -4.22
CA ILE A 182 31.64 -15.59 -4.39
C ILE A 182 32.51 -15.63 -3.13
N LEU A 183 32.81 -14.49 -2.51
CA LEU A 183 33.60 -14.45 -1.28
C LEU A 183 32.84 -15.04 -0.09
N ARG A 184 31.54 -14.83 0.01
CA ARG A 184 30.69 -15.43 1.06
C ARG A 184 30.61 -16.95 0.96
N ASN A 185 30.48 -17.49 -0.24
CA ASN A 185 30.39 -18.93 -0.48
C ASN A 185 31.75 -19.66 -0.34
N ASN A 186 32.87 -18.93 -0.21
CA ASN A 186 34.19 -19.51 0.01
C ASN A 186 34.65 -19.44 1.49
N ILE A 187 33.80 -19.00 2.42
CA ILE A 187 34.09 -18.89 3.85
C ILE A 187 33.36 -19.98 4.66
N ASP A 188 32.44 -20.73 4.06
CA ASP A 188 31.81 -21.94 4.61
C ASP A 188 32.52 -23.19 4.07
#